data_584827e92eaa6dd3ca6a91db66bde4ce
#
_entry.id   584827e92eaa6dd3ca6a91db66bde4ce
#
_cell.length_a   1.000
_cell.length_b   1.000
_cell.length_c   1.000
_cell.angle_alpha   90.00
_cell.angle_beta   90.00
_cell.angle_gamma   90.00
#
_symmetry.space_group_name_H-M   'P 1'
#
loop_
_entity.id
_entity.type
_entity.pdbx_description
1 polymer ?
#
loop_
_entity_poly.entity_id
_entity_poly.type
_entity_poly.pdbx_seq_one_letter_code
_entity_poly.pdbx_strand_id
1 'polypeptide(L)'
;MKTKQLSSKQLIAFVLILIGAVSSIFGITGLTKSSSEDPYESRNGIVMVYATVYDNEGNSEAGMGTGWAIGTPGQPIQYIVTNGHVVNKAYTYPRYDSSLYGGEIDVFFSAAENDYVKAKVVYFSPQEEKDIAILQLPSPTDKRTALTLRDSGDIKIGDTAYALGYPGNSSQRQDFATYDIDDITITRGIISKRTTTSFSTYEAFQMDVSIAPGNSGGPLVDEKGNVIGINVAGAIDPNTGLSLGMNYAIIINELTKILDVERIPYTLSGSGFSLFHGPGSTVLLLLGILLIAAGAFFFWKERKAAAGAANSRSGLADRSSSFGDGLVNGTASGSSRNPVPSGAAGSSSAHAILRGMTGSYAGQSFDLLKGKVTIGRDPAFCNIVYEKSTPGISSRHCQLSYNPGEGCFVLTDLGSSYGTFLGNGKKLAPNVPEKLYAGDTFFLCD
;
A
#
# COMPACT_ATOMS: atom_id res chain seq x y z
N MET A 1 29.42 -18.98 -57.27
CA MET A 1 29.90 -18.51 -55.97
C MET A 1 29.73 -19.62 -54.96
N LYS A 2 30.80 -20.22 -54.44
CA LYS A 2 30.71 -21.24 -53.38
C LYS A 2 30.52 -20.52 -52.06
N THR A 3 29.34 -20.60 -51.47
CA THR A 3 29.08 -20.15 -50.10
C THR A 3 30.00 -20.93 -49.13
N LYS A 4 30.98 -20.27 -48.55
CA LYS A 4 31.79 -20.84 -47.46
C LYS A 4 30.88 -21.09 -46.26
N GLN A 5 30.55 -22.35 -45.97
CA GLN A 5 29.91 -22.73 -44.73
C GLN A 5 30.81 -22.36 -43.55
N LEU A 6 30.24 -21.64 -42.57
CA LEU A 6 30.92 -21.33 -41.32
C LEU A 6 31.18 -22.61 -40.53
N SER A 7 32.37 -22.73 -39.93
CA SER A 7 32.64 -23.85 -39.01
C SER A 7 31.73 -23.73 -37.77
N SER A 8 31.42 -24.87 -37.11
CA SER A 8 30.62 -24.90 -35.89
C SER A 8 31.14 -23.93 -34.82
N LYS A 9 32.47 -23.75 -34.72
CA LYS A 9 33.09 -22.82 -33.77
C LYS A 9 32.91 -21.36 -34.18
N GLN A 10 32.95 -21.05 -35.47
CA GLN A 10 32.67 -19.71 -35.99
C GLN A 10 31.17 -19.34 -35.78
N LEU A 11 30.29 -20.34 -35.88
CA LEU A 11 28.88 -20.16 -35.57
C LEU A 11 28.67 -19.84 -34.09
N ILE A 12 29.31 -20.56 -33.18
CA ILE A 12 29.28 -20.29 -31.74
C ILE A 12 29.79 -18.87 -31.41
N ALA A 13 30.93 -18.47 -32.02
CA ALA A 13 31.46 -17.11 -31.84
C ALA A 13 30.47 -16.03 -32.29
N PHE A 14 29.79 -16.26 -33.43
CA PHE A 14 28.79 -15.35 -33.96
C PHE A 14 27.57 -15.25 -33.03
N VAL A 15 27.08 -16.37 -32.50
CA VAL A 15 25.98 -16.42 -31.55
C VAL A 15 26.34 -15.66 -30.26
N LEU A 16 27.53 -15.82 -29.72
CA LEU A 16 28.01 -15.10 -28.54
C LEU A 16 28.03 -13.58 -28.78
N ILE A 17 28.51 -13.13 -29.94
CA ILE A 17 28.53 -11.72 -30.32
C ILE A 17 27.08 -11.18 -30.44
N LEU A 18 26.17 -11.94 -31.03
CA LEU A 18 24.77 -11.53 -31.19
C LEU A 18 24.08 -11.39 -29.83
N ILE A 19 24.22 -12.39 -28.95
CA ILE A 19 23.67 -12.36 -27.59
C ILE A 19 24.27 -11.16 -26.82
N GLY A 20 25.59 -10.96 -26.92
CA GLY A 20 26.25 -9.83 -26.28
C GLY A 20 25.75 -8.48 -26.79
N ALA A 21 25.52 -8.34 -28.09
CA ALA A 21 24.98 -7.11 -28.68
C ALA A 21 23.55 -6.82 -28.18
N VAL A 22 22.68 -7.84 -28.16
CA VAL A 22 21.31 -7.72 -27.63
C VAL A 22 21.34 -7.34 -26.15
N SER A 23 22.15 -8.01 -25.32
CA SER A 23 22.30 -7.69 -23.90
C SER A 23 22.83 -6.27 -23.67
N SER A 24 23.78 -5.81 -24.50
CA SER A 24 24.31 -4.44 -24.41
C SER A 24 23.26 -3.39 -24.78
N ILE A 25 22.43 -3.65 -25.79
CA ILE A 25 21.34 -2.74 -26.17
C ILE A 25 20.34 -2.60 -25.01
N PHE A 26 19.91 -3.70 -24.38
CA PHE A 26 19.03 -3.65 -23.22
C PHE A 26 19.68 -2.96 -22.02
N GLY A 27 20.99 -3.17 -21.80
CA GLY A 27 21.75 -2.47 -20.78
C GLY A 27 21.78 -0.95 -21.01
N ILE A 28 22.04 -0.51 -22.23
CA ILE A 28 22.06 0.90 -22.60
C ILE A 28 20.65 1.52 -22.46
N THR A 29 19.61 0.88 -22.97
CA THR A 29 18.22 1.41 -22.86
C THR A 29 17.78 1.49 -21.41
N GLY A 30 18.19 0.56 -20.55
CA GLY A 30 17.92 0.62 -19.12
C GLY A 30 18.67 1.73 -18.39
N LEU A 31 19.85 2.12 -18.85
CA LEU A 31 20.63 3.24 -18.30
C LEU A 31 20.08 4.61 -18.78
N THR A 32 19.54 4.67 -20.00
CA THR A 32 19.02 5.92 -20.56
C THR A 32 17.60 6.24 -20.11
N LYS A 33 16.86 5.27 -19.58
CA LYS A 33 15.55 5.48 -18.96
C LYS A 33 15.74 5.88 -17.48
N SER A 34 16.41 7.00 -17.24
CA SER A 34 16.20 7.80 -16.05
C SER A 34 14.82 8.43 -16.23
N SER A 35 13.79 7.90 -15.55
CA SER A 35 12.64 8.71 -15.19
C SER A 35 13.23 9.93 -14.48
N SER A 36 12.85 11.13 -14.86
CA SER A 36 13.13 12.32 -14.09
C SER A 36 12.66 12.00 -12.65
N GLU A 37 13.63 11.90 -11.73
CA GLU A 37 13.35 11.70 -10.31
C GLU A 37 12.85 13.04 -9.78
N ASP A 38 11.58 13.34 -10.03
CA ASP A 38 10.93 14.59 -9.68
C ASP A 38 9.58 14.26 -9.00
N PRO A 39 9.38 14.67 -7.74
CA PRO A 39 8.11 14.45 -7.04
C PRO A 39 6.91 15.10 -7.78
N TYR A 40 7.14 16.11 -8.61
CA TYR A 40 6.08 16.76 -9.40
C TYR A 40 5.51 15.85 -10.50
N GLU A 41 6.28 14.92 -11.03
CA GLU A 41 5.80 13.94 -12.01
C GLU A 41 4.77 12.95 -11.43
N SER A 42 4.77 12.78 -10.10
CA SER A 42 3.76 11.94 -9.41
C SER A 42 2.35 12.47 -9.57
N ARG A 43 2.15 13.74 -9.96
CA ARG A 43 0.84 14.31 -10.32
C ARG A 43 0.12 13.46 -11.39
N ASN A 44 0.88 12.88 -12.31
CA ASN A 44 0.33 12.06 -13.38
C ASN A 44 -0.37 10.78 -12.89
N GLY A 45 -0.22 10.43 -11.62
CA GLY A 45 -0.92 9.31 -10.99
C GLY A 45 -2.14 9.72 -10.15
N ILE A 46 -2.39 11.02 -9.93
CA ILE A 46 -3.40 11.51 -8.98
C ILE A 46 -4.77 11.62 -9.64
N VAL A 47 -5.81 11.26 -8.88
CA VAL A 47 -7.21 11.41 -9.25
C VAL A 47 -7.98 12.04 -8.10
N MET A 48 -9.12 12.66 -8.39
CA MET A 48 -10.08 13.00 -7.36
C MET A 48 -11.06 11.86 -7.16
N VAL A 49 -11.40 11.59 -5.90
CA VAL A 49 -12.41 10.62 -5.50
C VAL A 49 -13.58 11.36 -4.89
N TYR A 50 -14.78 11.14 -5.43
CA TYR A 50 -16.00 11.73 -4.97
C TYR A 50 -16.97 10.60 -4.56
N ALA A 51 -17.39 10.61 -3.32
CA ALA A 51 -18.26 9.58 -2.76
C ALA A 51 -19.59 10.17 -2.38
N THR A 52 -20.67 9.74 -3.02
CA THR A 52 -22.02 10.25 -2.83
C THR A 52 -22.92 9.19 -2.23
N VAL A 53 -23.72 9.55 -1.25
CA VAL A 53 -24.80 8.72 -0.71
C VAL A 53 -26.13 9.41 -0.93
N TYR A 54 -27.17 8.63 -1.20
CA TYR A 54 -28.53 9.11 -1.50
C TYR A 54 -29.50 8.63 -0.44
N ASP A 55 -30.41 9.50 -0.03
CA ASP A 55 -31.52 9.11 0.83
C ASP A 55 -32.81 8.76 0.05
N ASN A 56 -33.80 8.24 0.76
CA ASN A 56 -35.08 7.84 0.17
C ASN A 56 -35.95 9.04 -0.29
N GLU A 57 -35.59 10.26 0.08
CA GLU A 57 -36.27 11.49 -0.32
C GLU A 57 -35.67 12.13 -1.57
N GLY A 58 -34.55 11.56 -2.07
CA GLY A 58 -33.81 12.02 -3.25
C GLY A 58 -32.74 13.08 -2.93
N ASN A 59 -32.49 13.35 -1.64
CA ASN A 59 -31.36 14.19 -1.26
C ASN A 59 -30.04 13.38 -1.38
N SER A 60 -28.94 14.09 -1.53
CA SER A 60 -27.60 13.46 -1.57
C SER A 60 -26.63 14.19 -0.66
N GLU A 61 -25.77 13.42 -0.02
CA GLU A 61 -24.59 13.92 0.69
C GLU A 61 -23.34 13.37 0.04
N ALA A 62 -22.37 14.24 -0.17
CA ALA A 62 -21.14 13.84 -0.82
C ALA A 62 -19.92 14.24 0.00
N GLY A 63 -18.89 13.39 -0.07
CA GLY A 63 -17.55 13.64 0.42
C GLY A 63 -16.54 13.57 -0.72
N MET A 64 -15.45 14.30 -0.57
CA MET A 64 -14.36 14.30 -1.55
C MET A 64 -13.03 13.99 -0.88
N GLY A 65 -12.15 13.40 -1.64
CA GLY A 65 -10.77 13.12 -1.27
C GLY A 65 -9.89 12.91 -2.48
N THR A 66 -8.65 12.61 -2.23
CA THR A 66 -7.67 12.30 -3.26
C THR A 66 -7.50 10.79 -3.37
N GLY A 67 -7.27 10.30 -4.58
CA GLY A 67 -6.80 8.95 -4.86
C GLY A 67 -5.60 8.98 -5.78
N TRP A 68 -4.97 7.84 -5.96
CA TRP A 68 -3.84 7.70 -6.86
C TRP A 68 -3.76 6.30 -7.46
N ALA A 69 -3.22 6.24 -8.66
CA ALA A 69 -3.13 5.04 -9.48
C ALA A 69 -2.06 4.07 -8.96
N ILE A 70 -2.43 2.82 -8.78
CA ILE A 70 -1.55 1.70 -8.43
C ILE A 70 -1.56 0.65 -9.53
N GLY A 71 -0.41 0.05 -9.80
CA GLY A 71 -0.21 -0.94 -10.85
C GLY A 71 1.26 -1.04 -11.26
N THR A 72 1.47 -1.45 -12.51
CA THR A 72 2.81 -1.47 -13.12
C THR A 72 3.00 -0.18 -13.93
N PRO A 73 4.01 0.66 -13.64
CA PRO A 73 4.29 1.86 -14.41
C PRO A 73 4.42 1.57 -15.91
N GLY A 74 3.80 2.41 -16.73
CA GLY A 74 3.78 2.27 -18.19
C GLY A 74 2.78 1.24 -18.73
N GLN A 75 1.95 0.66 -17.87
CA GLN A 75 0.78 -0.16 -18.25
C GLN A 75 -0.51 0.57 -17.90
N PRO A 76 -1.61 0.31 -18.63
CA PRO A 76 -2.93 0.83 -18.27
C PRO A 76 -3.29 0.49 -16.82
N ILE A 77 -3.77 1.47 -16.06
CA ILE A 77 -4.14 1.33 -14.66
C ILE A 77 -5.58 0.85 -14.50
N GLN A 78 -5.84 0.04 -13.48
CA GLN A 78 -7.18 -0.41 -13.14
C GLN A 78 -7.53 -0.20 -11.67
N TYR A 79 -6.58 0.16 -10.83
CA TYR A 79 -6.79 0.31 -9.39
C TYR A 79 -6.39 1.69 -8.91
N ILE A 80 -7.18 2.24 -7.98
CA ILE A 80 -6.95 3.51 -7.32
C ILE A 80 -6.90 3.25 -5.81
N VAL A 81 -5.92 3.83 -5.14
CA VAL A 81 -5.79 3.83 -3.68
C VAL A 81 -6.33 5.14 -3.14
N THR A 82 -7.07 5.08 -2.04
CA THR A 82 -7.53 6.24 -1.27
C THR A 82 -7.69 5.85 0.21
N ASN A 83 -8.13 6.77 1.08
CA ASN A 83 -8.48 6.42 2.45
C ASN A 83 -9.86 5.74 2.55
N GLY A 84 -10.01 4.90 3.58
CA GLY A 84 -11.28 4.29 3.92
C GLY A 84 -12.35 5.32 4.24
N HIS A 85 -12.03 6.33 5.07
CA HIS A 85 -12.99 7.35 5.45
C HIS A 85 -13.51 8.21 4.27
N VAL A 86 -12.73 8.33 3.18
CA VAL A 86 -13.16 9.05 1.96
C VAL A 86 -14.37 8.40 1.32
N VAL A 87 -14.43 7.07 1.31
CA VAL A 87 -15.50 6.29 0.66
C VAL A 87 -16.51 5.70 1.65
N ASN A 88 -16.27 5.83 2.95
CA ASN A 88 -17.00 5.16 4.00
C ASN A 88 -18.52 5.38 3.89
N LYS A 89 -18.96 6.63 3.77
CA LYS A 89 -20.38 6.95 3.68
C LYS A 89 -21.06 6.26 2.50
N ALA A 90 -20.50 6.39 1.31
CA ALA A 90 -21.07 5.78 0.10
C ALA A 90 -21.00 4.26 0.10
N TYR A 91 -19.93 3.68 0.68
CA TYR A 91 -19.72 2.24 0.67
C TYR A 91 -20.42 1.51 1.79
N THR A 92 -20.43 2.08 3.00
CA THR A 92 -20.86 1.40 4.23
C THR A 92 -22.28 1.78 4.61
N TYR A 93 -22.65 3.05 4.60
CA TYR A 93 -23.92 3.53 5.14
C TYR A 93 -25.16 2.96 4.44
N PRO A 94 -25.25 2.85 3.11
CA PRO A 94 -26.41 2.24 2.47
C PRO A 94 -26.70 0.80 2.86
N ARG A 95 -25.73 0.13 3.50
CA ARG A 95 -25.87 -1.24 3.99
C ARG A 95 -26.47 -1.33 5.40
N TYR A 96 -26.36 -0.24 6.16
CA TYR A 96 -26.70 -0.21 7.58
C TYR A 96 -27.81 0.77 7.90
N ASP A 97 -28.06 1.75 7.04
CA ASP A 97 -29.09 2.77 7.21
C ASP A 97 -30.16 2.60 6.14
N SER A 98 -31.35 2.21 6.56
CA SER A 98 -32.51 1.99 5.66
C SER A 98 -33.09 3.29 5.09
N SER A 99 -32.70 4.45 5.61
CA SER A 99 -33.06 5.76 5.03
C SER A 99 -32.22 6.09 3.81
N LEU A 100 -31.08 5.39 3.62
CA LEU A 100 -30.16 5.52 2.50
C LEU A 100 -30.34 4.35 1.54
N TYR A 101 -30.50 4.61 0.25
CA TYR A 101 -30.76 3.54 -0.70
C TYR A 101 -29.60 3.24 -1.67
N GLY A 102 -28.56 4.08 -1.70
CA GLY A 102 -27.45 3.87 -2.58
C GLY A 102 -26.26 4.78 -2.28
N GLY A 103 -25.11 4.31 -2.70
CA GLY A 103 -23.87 5.08 -2.69
C GLY A 103 -23.10 4.89 -3.98
N GLU A 104 -22.51 5.96 -4.47
CA GLU A 104 -21.70 5.97 -5.68
C GLU A 104 -20.32 6.51 -5.36
N ILE A 105 -19.31 5.95 -6.03
CA ILE A 105 -17.92 6.41 -5.92
C ILE A 105 -17.44 6.70 -7.33
N ASP A 106 -17.23 7.98 -7.58
CA ASP A 106 -16.77 8.50 -8.86
C ASP A 106 -15.29 8.87 -8.77
N VAL A 107 -14.53 8.42 -9.76
CA VAL A 107 -13.11 8.74 -9.93
C VAL A 107 -13.00 9.70 -11.10
N PHE A 108 -12.61 10.94 -10.82
CA PHE A 108 -12.46 12.01 -11.79
C PHE A 108 -11.01 12.10 -12.28
N PHE A 109 -10.86 12.19 -13.59
CA PHE A 109 -9.56 12.34 -14.25
C PHE A 109 -9.28 13.79 -14.64
N SER A 110 -10.31 14.58 -14.92
CA SER A 110 -10.20 16.02 -15.23
C SER A 110 -11.53 16.72 -14.91
N ALA A 111 -11.52 18.06 -15.06
CA ALA A 111 -12.73 18.88 -14.96
C ALA A 111 -13.61 18.85 -16.22
N ALA A 112 -13.20 18.15 -17.27
CA ALA A 112 -14.01 18.02 -18.47
C ALA A 112 -15.31 17.27 -18.16
N GLU A 113 -16.41 17.69 -18.80
CA GLU A 113 -17.72 17.07 -18.62
C GLU A 113 -17.64 15.56 -18.90
N ASN A 114 -18.13 14.75 -17.96
CA ASN A 114 -18.14 13.29 -18.02
C ASN A 114 -16.76 12.61 -18.05
N ASP A 115 -15.67 13.29 -17.66
CA ASP A 115 -14.35 12.65 -17.53
C ASP A 115 -14.14 11.99 -16.17
N TYR A 116 -15.11 11.17 -15.80
CA TYR A 116 -15.07 10.32 -14.60
C TYR A 116 -15.59 8.92 -14.89
N VAL A 117 -15.33 7.99 -13.97
CA VAL A 117 -15.88 6.64 -14.01
C VAL A 117 -16.38 6.21 -12.62
N LYS A 118 -17.44 5.42 -12.59
CA LYS A 118 -17.93 4.79 -11.35
C LYS A 118 -17.02 3.63 -10.99
N ALA A 119 -16.42 3.68 -9.83
CA ALA A 119 -15.50 2.66 -9.34
C ALA A 119 -16.17 1.75 -8.30
N LYS A 120 -15.65 0.53 -8.16
CA LYS A 120 -16.06 -0.42 -7.13
C LYS A 120 -15.00 -0.50 -6.05
N VAL A 121 -15.41 -0.54 -4.78
CA VAL A 121 -14.52 -0.87 -3.68
C VAL A 121 -14.21 -2.35 -3.70
N VAL A 122 -12.93 -2.70 -3.85
CA VAL A 122 -12.44 -4.09 -3.81
C VAL A 122 -11.76 -4.40 -2.49
N TYR A 123 -11.24 -3.39 -1.79
CA TYR A 123 -10.75 -3.49 -0.43
C TYR A 123 -11.20 -2.27 0.37
N PHE A 124 -11.61 -2.49 1.61
CA PHE A 124 -12.01 -1.44 2.53
C PHE A 124 -11.58 -1.77 3.95
N SER A 125 -10.95 -0.81 4.60
CA SER A 125 -10.68 -0.82 6.03
C SER A 125 -11.04 0.54 6.60
N PRO A 126 -11.88 0.60 7.65
CA PRO A 126 -12.36 1.85 8.22
C PRO A 126 -11.23 2.65 8.87
N GLN A 127 -11.52 3.90 9.19
CA GLN A 127 -10.55 4.85 9.77
C GLN A 127 -9.95 4.35 11.09
N GLU A 128 -10.70 3.58 11.85
CA GLU A 128 -10.33 3.03 13.14
C GLU A 128 -9.34 1.87 13.05
N GLU A 129 -9.23 1.26 11.87
CA GLU A 129 -8.31 0.15 11.62
C GLU A 129 -7.11 0.62 10.81
N LYS A 130 -7.21 0.54 9.47
CA LYS A 130 -6.10 0.90 8.56
C LYS A 130 -6.37 2.14 7.74
N ASP A 131 -7.62 2.57 7.65
CA ASP A 131 -8.07 3.73 6.88
C ASP A 131 -7.60 3.70 5.41
N ILE A 132 -7.71 2.55 4.77
CA ILE A 132 -7.32 2.32 3.38
C ILE A 132 -8.50 1.77 2.59
N ALA A 133 -8.73 2.30 1.41
CA ALA A 133 -9.62 1.70 0.42
C ALA A 133 -8.90 1.55 -0.92
N ILE A 134 -9.24 0.47 -1.64
CA ILE A 134 -8.79 0.24 -3.00
C ILE A 134 -10.01 0.15 -3.89
N LEU A 135 -10.01 0.97 -4.92
CA LEU A 135 -11.07 1.07 -5.90
C LEU A 135 -10.64 0.38 -7.18
N GLN A 136 -11.56 -0.34 -7.80
CA GLN A 136 -11.38 -0.93 -9.13
C GLN A 136 -12.17 -0.13 -10.14
N LEU A 137 -11.50 0.32 -11.19
CA LEU A 137 -12.11 0.95 -12.34
C LEU A 137 -12.83 -0.09 -13.20
N PRO A 138 -13.90 0.28 -13.93
CA PRO A 138 -14.66 -0.65 -14.76
C PRO A 138 -13.84 -1.24 -15.90
N SER A 139 -12.83 -0.53 -16.38
CA SER A 139 -11.85 -0.97 -17.38
C SER A 139 -10.50 -0.31 -17.15
N PRO A 140 -9.39 -0.97 -17.58
CA PRO A 140 -8.07 -0.35 -17.57
C PRO A 140 -8.05 0.94 -18.40
N THR A 141 -7.23 1.92 -17.97
CA THR A 141 -7.11 3.23 -18.64
C THR A 141 -5.68 3.77 -18.59
N ASP A 142 -5.30 4.53 -19.62
CA ASP A 142 -4.02 5.25 -19.71
C ASP A 142 -4.12 6.72 -19.26
N LYS A 143 -5.27 7.14 -18.74
CA LYS A 143 -5.50 8.53 -18.28
C LYS A 143 -4.61 8.92 -17.12
N ARG A 144 -4.08 7.96 -16.38
CA ARG A 144 -3.15 8.14 -15.27
C ARG A 144 -2.05 7.09 -15.32
N THR A 145 -0.93 7.40 -14.68
CA THR A 145 0.24 6.50 -14.57
C THR A 145 0.31 5.93 -13.17
N ALA A 146 0.49 4.61 -13.05
CA ALA A 146 0.71 3.97 -11.77
C ALA A 146 1.98 4.51 -11.09
N LEU A 147 1.87 4.86 -9.81
CA LEU A 147 2.99 5.35 -9.01
C LEU A 147 3.85 4.19 -8.49
N THR A 148 5.14 4.45 -8.40
CA THR A 148 6.12 3.53 -7.80
C THR A 148 6.12 3.73 -6.29
N LEU A 149 6.17 2.63 -5.53
CA LEU A 149 6.25 2.65 -4.07
C LEU A 149 7.70 2.56 -3.60
N ARG A 150 7.99 3.06 -2.40
CA ARG A 150 9.27 2.85 -1.72
C ARG A 150 9.02 2.30 -0.32
N ASP A 151 9.78 1.28 0.07
CA ASP A 151 9.68 0.67 1.38
C ASP A 151 9.82 1.72 2.49
N SER A 152 8.82 1.79 3.37
CA SER A 152 8.81 2.75 4.49
C SER A 152 9.92 2.47 5.49
N GLY A 153 10.52 1.27 5.50
CA GLY A 153 11.66 0.90 6.32
C GLY A 153 12.93 1.70 5.97
N ASP A 154 13.04 2.15 4.72
CA ASP A 154 14.18 2.93 4.22
C ASP A 154 14.07 4.43 4.52
N ILE A 155 12.92 4.88 5.03
CA ILE A 155 12.63 6.29 5.30
C ILE A 155 13.13 6.66 6.70
N LYS A 156 13.87 7.75 6.78
CA LYS A 156 14.47 8.25 8.01
C LYS A 156 13.78 9.53 8.50
N ILE A 157 13.85 9.77 9.79
CA ILE A 157 13.47 11.06 10.38
C ILE A 157 14.37 12.14 9.78
N GLY A 158 13.77 13.23 9.32
CA GLY A 158 14.43 14.32 8.60
C GLY A 158 14.42 14.19 7.08
N ASP A 159 14.03 13.04 6.52
CA ASP A 159 13.88 12.91 5.08
C ASP A 159 12.79 13.86 4.56
N THR A 160 13.05 14.47 3.42
CA THR A 160 12.08 15.33 2.74
C THR A 160 10.92 14.49 2.20
N ALA A 161 9.71 15.02 2.32
CA ALA A 161 8.52 14.41 1.77
C ALA A 161 7.59 15.46 1.16
N TYR A 162 6.75 15.03 0.22
CA TYR A 162 5.78 15.85 -0.48
C TYR A 162 4.41 15.19 -0.40
N ALA A 163 3.40 15.96 0.02
CA ALA A 163 2.01 15.51 -0.03
C ALA A 163 1.33 16.09 -1.26
N LEU A 164 0.66 15.23 -2.02
CA LEU A 164 -0.06 15.58 -3.22
C LEU A 164 -1.57 15.34 -3.03
N GLY A 165 -2.40 16.22 -3.58
CA GLY A 165 -3.86 16.04 -3.54
C GLY A 165 -4.65 17.27 -3.94
N TYR A 166 -5.98 17.14 -3.81
CA TYR A 166 -6.96 18.17 -4.12
C TYR A 166 -7.56 18.75 -2.83
N PRO A 167 -6.94 19.78 -2.21
CA PRO A 167 -7.48 20.36 -0.98
C PRO A 167 -8.81 21.09 -1.27
N GLY A 168 -9.90 20.65 -0.65
CA GLY A 168 -11.26 21.17 -0.88
C GLY A 168 -11.47 22.63 -0.48
N ASN A 169 -10.58 23.22 0.34
CA ASN A 169 -10.67 24.60 0.78
C ASN A 169 -9.73 25.56 0.04
N SER A 170 -9.00 25.10 -0.96
CA SER A 170 -8.12 25.97 -1.73
C SER A 170 -8.87 26.94 -2.65
N SER A 171 -10.14 26.65 -2.91
CA SER A 171 -11.02 27.54 -3.65
C SER A 171 -11.94 28.31 -2.67
N GLN A 172 -11.62 29.56 -2.38
CA GLN A 172 -12.62 30.53 -1.88
C GLN A 172 -13.70 30.81 -2.93
N ARG A 173 -13.69 30.09 -4.05
CA ARG A 173 -14.67 30.11 -5.12
C ARG A 173 -15.34 28.76 -5.19
N GLN A 174 -16.47 28.61 -4.54
CA GLN A 174 -17.32 27.41 -4.58
C GLN A 174 -17.82 27.07 -6.00
N ASP A 175 -17.63 27.93 -6.98
CA ASP A 175 -18.22 27.77 -8.31
C ASP A 175 -17.29 27.14 -9.36
N PHE A 176 -16.02 26.87 -9.04
CA PHE A 176 -15.05 26.32 -9.99
C PHE A 176 -14.05 25.37 -9.31
N ALA A 177 -14.55 24.30 -8.69
CA ALA A 177 -13.69 23.21 -8.32
C ALA A 177 -13.24 22.50 -9.62
N THR A 178 -12.07 22.80 -10.10
CA THR A 178 -11.43 22.09 -11.20
C THR A 178 -10.62 20.93 -10.64
N TYR A 179 -10.60 19.81 -11.34
CA TYR A 179 -9.97 18.56 -10.91
C TYR A 179 -8.90 18.11 -11.91
N ASP A 180 -8.32 19.10 -12.58
CA ASP A 180 -7.26 18.85 -13.53
C ASP A 180 -5.92 18.56 -12.82
N ILE A 181 -4.96 18.03 -13.56
CA ILE A 181 -3.62 17.75 -13.03
C ILE A 181 -2.96 19.02 -12.49
N ASP A 182 -3.26 20.18 -13.09
CA ASP A 182 -2.69 21.47 -12.69
C ASP A 182 -3.31 22.04 -11.39
N ASP A 183 -4.45 21.50 -10.95
CA ASP A 183 -5.09 21.88 -9.68
C ASP A 183 -4.55 21.08 -8.47
N ILE A 184 -3.71 20.09 -8.73
CA ILE A 184 -3.11 19.29 -7.66
C ILE A 184 -2.15 20.18 -6.85
N THR A 185 -2.46 20.31 -5.58
CA THR A 185 -1.59 20.99 -4.62
C THR A 185 -0.48 20.05 -4.18
N ILE A 186 0.75 20.57 -4.17
CA ILE A 186 1.94 19.89 -3.70
C ILE A 186 2.50 20.70 -2.54
N THR A 187 2.59 20.08 -1.37
CA THR A 187 3.21 20.68 -0.20
C THR A 187 4.45 19.88 0.19
N ARG A 188 5.46 20.59 0.73
CA ARG A 188 6.75 20.01 1.09
C ARG A 188 7.00 20.17 2.60
N GLY A 189 7.64 19.18 3.19
CA GLY A 189 8.14 19.20 4.56
C GLY A 189 9.06 18.01 4.80
N ILE A 190 9.17 17.57 6.06
CA ILE A 190 10.02 16.47 6.49
C ILE A 190 9.23 15.42 7.30
N ILE A 191 9.75 14.21 7.35
CA ILE A 191 9.29 13.18 8.27
C ILE A 191 9.83 13.50 9.67
N SER A 192 8.93 13.82 10.60
CA SER A 192 9.29 14.22 11.97
C SER A 192 9.41 13.02 12.89
N LYS A 193 8.59 11.97 12.69
CA LYS A 193 8.55 10.80 13.57
C LYS A 193 7.85 9.63 12.86
N ARG A 194 8.26 8.40 13.20
CA ARG A 194 7.46 7.19 12.95
C ARG A 194 6.69 6.84 14.22
N THR A 195 5.41 6.61 14.14
CA THR A 195 4.53 6.41 15.28
C THR A 195 3.42 5.45 14.98
N THR A 196 2.84 4.86 16.03
CA THR A 196 1.53 4.23 15.95
C THR A 196 0.53 5.26 16.45
N THR A 197 -0.52 5.53 15.70
CA THR A 197 -1.50 6.52 16.13
C THR A 197 -2.30 5.98 17.30
N SER A 198 -2.71 6.85 18.23
CA SER A 198 -3.57 6.46 19.36
C SER A 198 -5.00 6.11 18.95
N PHE A 199 -5.35 6.41 17.70
CA PHE A 199 -6.69 6.26 17.14
C PHE A 199 -6.86 5.07 16.19
N SER A 200 -5.75 4.36 15.89
CA SER A 200 -5.74 3.29 14.90
C SER A 200 -4.67 2.26 15.19
N THR A 201 -4.77 1.11 14.54
CA THR A 201 -3.82 0.00 14.73
C THR A 201 -2.65 0.03 13.74
N TYR A 202 -2.56 1.05 12.86
CA TYR A 202 -1.53 1.13 11.84
C TYR A 202 -0.34 2.02 12.25
N GLU A 203 0.80 1.75 11.64
CA GLU A 203 1.96 2.63 11.72
C GLU A 203 1.80 3.83 10.77
N ALA A 204 2.22 4.99 11.23
CA ALA A 204 2.15 6.24 10.49
C ALA A 204 3.45 7.05 10.58
N PHE A 205 3.71 7.87 9.59
CA PHE A 205 4.61 9.00 9.68
C PHE A 205 3.86 10.19 10.27
N GLN A 206 4.44 10.80 11.31
CA GLN A 206 4.14 12.17 11.69
C GLN A 206 5.08 13.08 10.92
N MET A 207 4.56 14.17 10.38
CA MET A 207 5.29 15.08 9.49
C MET A 207 4.84 16.53 9.70
N ASP A 208 5.64 17.48 9.26
CA ASP A 208 5.29 18.89 9.16
C ASP A 208 4.82 19.27 7.72
N VAL A 209 4.79 18.31 6.80
CA VAL A 209 4.20 18.50 5.48
C VAL A 209 2.75 18.94 5.64
N SER A 210 2.41 20.12 5.14
CA SER A 210 1.07 20.68 5.29
C SER A 210 0.04 19.87 4.49
N ILE A 211 -1.02 19.42 5.14
CA ILE A 211 -2.18 18.78 4.50
C ILE A 211 -3.47 19.49 4.93
N ALA A 212 -4.46 19.48 4.08
CA ALA A 212 -5.77 20.08 4.30
C ALA A 212 -6.88 19.06 3.96
N PRO A 213 -8.13 19.28 4.41
CA PRO A 213 -9.26 18.47 3.97
C PRO A 213 -9.31 18.37 2.44
N GLY A 214 -9.46 17.16 1.93
CA GLY A 214 -9.34 16.85 0.49
C GLY A 214 -8.01 16.21 0.08
N ASN A 215 -6.92 16.42 0.83
CA ASN A 215 -5.66 15.69 0.61
C ASN A 215 -5.72 14.25 1.15
N SER A 216 -6.73 13.91 1.95
CA SER A 216 -6.97 12.55 2.46
C SER A 216 -7.01 11.55 1.32
N GLY A 217 -6.28 10.45 1.47
CA GLY A 217 -6.13 9.39 0.47
C GLY A 217 -5.06 9.66 -0.59
N GLY A 218 -4.56 10.90 -0.71
CA GLY A 218 -3.47 11.24 -1.61
C GLY A 218 -2.13 10.66 -1.16
N PRO A 219 -1.15 10.52 -2.07
CA PRO A 219 0.14 9.97 -1.72
C PRO A 219 1.01 10.98 -0.99
N LEU A 220 1.81 10.46 -0.06
CA LEU A 220 3.02 11.10 0.43
C LEU A 220 4.18 10.52 -0.36
N VAL A 221 4.98 11.35 -1.04
CA VAL A 221 6.08 10.88 -1.88
C VAL A 221 7.43 11.41 -1.39
N ASP A 222 8.51 10.69 -1.71
CA ASP A 222 9.89 11.14 -1.50
C ASP A 222 10.36 12.13 -2.59
N GLU A 223 11.61 12.59 -2.51
CA GLU A 223 12.22 13.51 -3.48
C GLU A 223 12.31 12.95 -4.91
N LYS A 224 12.10 11.65 -5.07
CA LYS A 224 12.13 10.95 -6.36
C LYS A 224 10.72 10.63 -6.90
N GLY A 225 9.67 11.07 -6.20
CA GLY A 225 8.29 10.77 -6.55
C GLY A 225 7.81 9.36 -6.19
N ASN A 226 8.57 8.59 -5.39
CA ASN A 226 8.09 7.29 -4.94
C ASN A 226 7.16 7.46 -3.75
N VAL A 227 6.06 6.74 -3.74
CA VAL A 227 5.08 6.79 -2.65
C VAL A 227 5.65 6.09 -1.41
N ILE A 228 5.72 6.82 -0.31
CA ILE A 228 6.18 6.36 1.00
C ILE A 228 5.06 6.25 2.03
N GLY A 229 3.90 6.85 1.74
CA GLY A 229 2.73 6.81 2.62
C GLY A 229 1.46 7.33 1.96
N ILE A 230 0.35 7.27 2.71
CA ILE A 230 -0.98 7.76 2.31
C ILE A 230 -1.38 8.86 3.29
N ASN A 231 -1.64 10.07 2.80
CA ASN A 231 -2.07 11.20 3.63
C ASN A 231 -3.42 10.91 4.29
N VAL A 232 -3.54 11.17 5.61
CA VAL A 232 -4.79 10.90 6.35
C VAL A 232 -5.41 12.18 6.87
N ALA A 233 -4.76 12.82 7.85
CA ALA A 233 -5.31 13.97 8.55
C ALA A 233 -4.21 14.76 9.28
N GLY A 234 -4.53 16.02 9.57
CA GLY A 234 -3.79 16.83 10.53
C GLY A 234 -4.34 16.68 11.94
N ALA A 235 -3.50 16.80 12.93
CA ALA A 235 -3.93 16.94 14.32
C ALA A 235 -4.59 18.29 14.52
N ILE A 236 -5.82 18.27 15.04
CA ILE A 236 -6.61 19.45 15.34
C ILE A 236 -6.75 19.55 16.87
N ASP A 237 -6.57 20.73 17.41
CA ASP A 237 -6.92 21.01 18.81
C ASP A 237 -8.44 20.89 19.00
N PRO A 238 -8.91 19.98 19.85
CA PRO A 238 -10.34 19.72 20.02
C PRO A 238 -11.11 20.91 20.61
N ASN A 239 -10.41 21.85 21.27
CA ASN A 239 -11.05 23.01 21.91
C ASN A 239 -11.16 24.21 20.96
N THR A 240 -10.19 24.38 20.07
CA THR A 240 -10.11 25.56 19.21
C THR A 240 -10.40 25.25 17.74
N GLY A 241 -10.39 23.98 17.34
CA GLY A 241 -10.51 23.57 15.94
C GLY A 241 -9.29 23.92 15.08
N LEU A 242 -8.21 24.44 15.70
CA LEU A 242 -7.04 24.86 14.96
C LEU A 242 -6.08 23.68 14.72
N SER A 243 -5.41 23.70 13.58
CA SER A 243 -4.36 22.73 13.28
C SER A 243 -3.19 22.87 14.27
N LEU A 244 -2.76 21.77 14.83
CA LEU A 244 -1.57 21.69 15.69
C LEU A 244 -0.26 21.65 14.88
N GLY A 245 -0.30 21.73 13.55
CA GLY A 245 0.86 21.64 12.68
C GLY A 245 1.48 20.23 12.60
N MET A 246 0.83 19.24 13.20
CA MET A 246 1.22 17.84 13.12
C MET A 246 0.31 17.11 12.16
N ASN A 247 0.88 16.57 11.09
CA ASN A 247 0.14 15.85 10.07
C ASN A 247 0.61 14.39 10.03
N TYR A 248 -0.25 13.52 9.53
CA TYR A 248 -0.01 12.07 9.54
C TYR A 248 -0.24 11.45 8.16
N ALA A 249 0.59 10.47 7.84
CA ALA A 249 0.40 9.61 6.70
C ALA A 249 0.60 8.14 7.11
N ILE A 250 -0.29 7.25 6.66
CA ILE A 250 -0.14 5.80 6.82
C ILE A 250 1.13 5.38 6.08
N ILE A 251 2.00 4.59 6.70
CA ILE A 251 3.20 4.10 6.01
C ILE A 251 2.81 3.17 4.87
N ILE A 252 3.57 3.23 3.76
CA ILE A 252 3.21 2.48 2.56
C ILE A 252 3.24 0.96 2.77
N ASN A 253 4.01 0.46 3.74
CA ASN A 253 4.09 -0.96 4.05
C ASN A 253 2.77 -1.53 4.61
N GLU A 254 1.86 -0.71 5.13
CA GLU A 254 0.50 -1.15 5.46
C GLU A 254 -0.31 -1.45 4.19
N LEU A 255 -0.12 -0.68 3.12
CA LEU A 255 -0.75 -0.93 1.83
C LEU A 255 -0.15 -2.15 1.12
N THR A 256 1.18 -2.30 1.08
CA THR A 256 1.81 -3.42 0.35
C THR A 256 1.35 -4.78 0.85
N LYS A 257 1.15 -4.92 2.18
CA LYS A 257 0.58 -6.13 2.78
C LYS A 257 -0.82 -6.47 2.22
N ILE A 258 -1.62 -5.43 1.96
CA ILE A 258 -2.96 -5.59 1.39
C ILE A 258 -2.87 -5.96 -0.10
N LEU A 259 -2.01 -5.26 -0.85
CA LEU A 259 -1.82 -5.51 -2.28
C LEU A 259 -1.36 -6.95 -2.55
N ASP A 260 -0.48 -7.49 -1.70
CA ASP A 260 -0.01 -8.87 -1.77
C ASP A 260 -1.15 -9.88 -1.56
N VAL A 261 -2.02 -9.64 -0.57
CA VAL A 261 -3.19 -10.49 -0.26
C VAL A 261 -4.22 -10.44 -1.39
N GLU A 262 -4.52 -9.23 -1.86
CA GLU A 262 -5.50 -8.98 -2.94
C GLU A 262 -4.94 -9.27 -4.33
N ARG A 263 -3.63 -9.59 -4.45
CA ARG A 263 -2.92 -9.85 -5.71
C ARG A 263 -3.00 -8.69 -6.69
N ILE A 264 -2.98 -7.47 -6.19
CA ILE A 264 -2.98 -6.26 -6.99
C ILE A 264 -1.53 -5.93 -7.35
N PRO A 265 -1.18 -5.76 -8.63
CA PRO A 265 0.19 -5.49 -9.04
C PRO A 265 0.65 -4.11 -8.57
N TYR A 266 1.92 -4.01 -8.18
CA TYR A 266 2.58 -2.76 -7.83
C TYR A 266 4.09 -2.87 -8.09
N THR A 267 4.79 -1.74 -8.05
CA THR A 267 6.25 -1.69 -8.23
C THR A 267 6.89 -1.02 -7.02
N LEU A 268 7.91 -1.69 -6.43
CA LEU A 268 8.75 -1.11 -5.38
C LEU A 268 10.03 -0.53 -5.98
N SER A 269 10.37 0.70 -5.64
CA SER A 269 11.67 1.29 -5.96
C SER A 269 12.76 0.60 -5.14
N GLY A 270 13.87 0.25 -5.79
CA GLY A 270 15.01 -0.40 -5.10
C GLY A 270 14.82 -1.88 -4.76
N SER A 271 13.62 -2.44 -4.87
CA SER A 271 13.39 -3.86 -4.67
C SER A 271 13.64 -4.63 -5.94
N GLY A 272 14.79 -5.21 -6.00
CA GLY A 272 15.11 -6.18 -7.03
C GLY A 272 16.24 -5.73 -7.94
N PHE A 273 17.19 -6.61 -8.08
CA PHE A 273 18.18 -6.61 -9.16
C PHE A 273 17.42 -6.71 -10.50
N SER A 274 16.94 -5.57 -10.99
CA SER A 274 16.34 -5.50 -12.33
C SER A 274 17.46 -5.63 -13.34
N LEU A 275 17.48 -6.73 -14.09
CA LEU A 275 18.42 -6.93 -15.20
C LEU A 275 18.29 -5.84 -16.28
N PHE A 276 17.17 -5.14 -16.32
CA PHE A 276 16.84 -4.20 -17.39
C PHE A 276 16.89 -2.72 -16.99
N HIS A 277 16.92 -2.38 -15.68
CA HIS A 277 16.92 -0.99 -15.19
C HIS A 277 17.88 -0.83 -14.00
N GLY A 278 18.45 0.36 -13.84
CA GLY A 278 19.35 0.69 -12.72
C GLY A 278 20.62 -0.16 -12.67
N PRO A 279 21.07 -0.63 -11.49
CA PRO A 279 22.29 -1.40 -11.34
C PRO A 279 22.33 -2.70 -12.17
N GLY A 280 21.15 -3.31 -12.41
CA GLY A 280 21.02 -4.50 -13.23
C GLY A 280 21.31 -4.24 -14.71
N SER A 281 20.95 -3.06 -15.23
CA SER A 281 21.26 -2.68 -16.61
C SER A 281 22.76 -2.50 -16.83
N THR A 282 23.48 -1.98 -15.83
CA THR A 282 24.94 -1.88 -15.86
C THR A 282 25.58 -3.27 -15.93
N VAL A 283 25.11 -4.22 -15.12
CA VAL A 283 25.59 -5.60 -15.15
C VAL A 283 25.27 -6.26 -16.49
N LEU A 284 24.09 -6.03 -17.03
CA LEU A 284 23.68 -6.57 -18.33
C LEU A 284 24.55 -6.00 -19.45
N LEU A 285 24.86 -4.70 -19.40
CA LEU A 285 25.78 -4.05 -20.33
C LEU A 285 27.19 -4.64 -20.25
N LEU A 286 27.76 -4.79 -19.04
CA LEU A 286 29.08 -5.37 -18.82
C LEU A 286 29.14 -6.84 -19.28
N LEU A 287 28.11 -7.62 -18.99
CA LEU A 287 27.99 -8.99 -19.45
C LEU A 287 27.94 -9.06 -20.97
N GLY A 288 27.19 -8.17 -21.61
CA GLY A 288 27.11 -8.05 -23.06
C GLY A 288 28.47 -7.76 -23.70
N ILE A 289 29.20 -6.79 -23.16
CA ILE A 289 30.54 -6.42 -23.60
C ILE A 289 31.51 -7.63 -23.46
N LEU A 290 31.44 -8.35 -22.33
CA LEU A 290 32.25 -9.51 -22.06
C LEU A 290 31.96 -10.66 -23.05
N LEU A 291 30.70 -10.90 -23.40
CA LEU A 291 30.30 -11.89 -24.39
C LEU A 291 30.80 -11.53 -25.80
N ILE A 292 30.70 -10.23 -26.16
CA ILE A 292 31.27 -9.74 -27.45
C ILE A 292 32.80 -9.96 -27.50
N ALA A 293 33.48 -9.58 -26.41
CA ALA A 293 34.94 -9.79 -26.32
C ALA A 293 35.34 -11.26 -26.41
N ALA A 294 34.62 -12.15 -25.70
CA ALA A 294 34.83 -13.58 -25.76
C ALA A 294 34.58 -14.14 -27.19
N GLY A 295 33.48 -13.76 -27.82
CA GLY A 295 33.19 -14.15 -29.20
C GLY A 295 34.26 -13.67 -30.19
N ALA A 296 34.68 -12.42 -30.08
CA ALA A 296 35.75 -11.85 -30.90
C ALA A 296 37.11 -12.60 -30.70
N PHE A 297 37.45 -12.93 -29.43
CA PHE A 297 38.63 -13.69 -29.09
C PHE A 297 38.61 -15.10 -29.70
N PHE A 298 37.47 -15.82 -29.58
CA PHE A 298 37.30 -17.13 -30.20
C PHE A 298 37.40 -17.04 -31.72
N PHE A 299 36.81 -16.05 -32.34
CA PHE A 299 36.87 -15.83 -33.78
C PHE A 299 38.33 -15.55 -34.25
N TRP A 300 39.08 -14.72 -33.51
CA TRP A 300 40.49 -14.44 -33.78
C TRP A 300 41.39 -15.68 -33.60
N LYS A 301 41.18 -16.46 -32.54
CA LYS A 301 41.92 -17.73 -32.28
C LYS A 301 41.72 -18.73 -33.40
N GLU A 302 40.48 -18.88 -33.89
CA GLU A 302 40.19 -19.78 -35.02
C GLU A 302 40.82 -19.27 -36.32
N ARG A 303 40.87 -17.98 -36.58
CA ARG A 303 41.57 -17.41 -37.73
C ARG A 303 43.08 -17.67 -37.64
N LYS A 304 43.70 -17.51 -36.47
CA LYS A 304 45.12 -17.83 -36.25
C LYS A 304 45.40 -19.32 -36.42
N ALA A 305 44.54 -20.19 -35.92
CA ALA A 305 44.67 -21.64 -36.07
C ALA A 305 44.58 -22.07 -37.56
N ALA A 306 43.65 -21.45 -38.31
CA ALA A 306 43.52 -21.69 -39.75
C ALA A 306 44.71 -21.18 -40.54
N ALA A 307 45.32 -20.05 -40.17
CA ALA A 307 46.53 -19.51 -40.76
C ALA A 307 47.77 -20.37 -40.42
N GLY A 308 47.85 -20.88 -39.16
CA GLY A 308 48.95 -21.82 -38.74
C GLY A 308 48.85 -23.17 -39.40
N ALA A 309 47.66 -23.69 -39.66
CA ALA A 309 47.46 -24.97 -40.36
C ALA A 309 47.77 -24.89 -41.87
N ALA A 310 47.77 -23.69 -42.46
CA ALA A 310 48.24 -23.49 -43.84
C ALA A 310 49.77 -23.50 -43.94
N ASN A 311 50.46 -23.20 -42.83
CA ASN A 311 51.98 -23.15 -42.83
C ASN A 311 52.65 -24.44 -42.33
N SER A 312 51.87 -25.40 -41.79
CA SER A 312 52.41 -26.67 -41.23
C SER A 312 52.17 -27.91 -42.08
N ARG A 313 52.05 -27.75 -43.42
CA ARG A 313 52.04 -28.89 -44.35
C ARG A 313 53.43 -29.26 -44.83
N SER A 314 54.48 -28.85 -44.10
CA SER A 314 55.83 -29.32 -44.35
C SER A 314 56.56 -29.60 -43.02
N GLY A 315 56.67 -30.87 -42.65
CA GLY A 315 57.48 -31.28 -41.49
C GLY A 315 56.89 -32.47 -40.75
N LEU A 316 57.44 -33.64 -41.11
CA LEU A 316 57.17 -34.95 -40.53
C LEU A 316 57.52 -35.05 -39.04
N ALA A 317 56.72 -35.87 -38.36
CA ALA A 317 57.13 -36.95 -37.44
C ALA A 317 57.97 -36.62 -36.18
N ASP A 318 57.56 -36.96 -35.02
CA ASP A 318 57.92 -38.17 -34.28
C ASP A 318 57.63 -38.07 -32.77
N ARG A 319 57.22 -39.22 -32.19
CA ARG A 319 57.36 -39.71 -30.81
C ARG A 319 56.53 -39.07 -29.68
N SER A 320 55.59 -39.78 -29.14
CA SER A 320 55.56 -40.97 -28.25
C SER A 320 55.88 -40.67 -26.77
N SER A 321 55.00 -41.18 -25.93
CA SER A 321 55.16 -41.63 -24.53
C SER A 321 55.27 -40.53 -23.47
N SER A 322 54.76 -40.65 -22.30
CA SER A 322 54.25 -41.74 -21.48
C SER A 322 53.76 -41.18 -20.14
N PHE A 323 52.82 -41.89 -19.59
CA PHE A 323 52.63 -42.19 -18.14
C PHE A 323 52.59 -41.09 -17.06
N GLY A 324 51.63 -41.22 -16.22
CA GLY A 324 51.69 -41.38 -14.78
C GLY A 324 50.49 -40.83 -14.08
N ASP A 325 49.62 -41.61 -13.76
CA ASP A 325 49.06 -42.12 -12.50
C ASP A 325 49.22 -41.23 -11.26
N GLY A 326 48.17 -41.18 -10.50
CA GLY A 326 48.16 -40.75 -9.10
C GLY A 326 46.79 -40.43 -8.58
N LEU A 327 46.01 -41.42 -8.33
CA LEU A 327 45.11 -41.72 -7.22
C LEU A 327 45.44 -40.94 -5.91
N VAL A 328 44.46 -40.52 -5.15
CA VAL A 328 43.88 -41.18 -3.96
C VAL A 328 43.00 -40.21 -3.15
N ASN A 329 41.80 -40.61 -2.93
CA ASN A 329 40.95 -40.70 -1.74
C ASN A 329 41.09 -39.69 -0.59
N GLY A 330 39.95 -39.35 -0.07
CA GLY A 330 39.76 -38.89 1.31
C GLY A 330 38.30 -38.54 1.65
N THR A 331 37.61 -39.55 2.06
CA THR A 331 36.36 -39.64 2.76
C THR A 331 36.25 -38.78 4.05
N ALA A 332 35.09 -38.35 4.39
CA ALA A 332 34.32 -38.60 5.63
C ALA A 332 33.62 -37.33 6.12
N SER A 333 32.32 -37.26 6.06
CA SER A 333 31.36 -37.51 7.13
C SER A 333 31.45 -36.56 8.36
N GLY A 334 30.35 -35.87 8.64
CA GLY A 334 30.17 -35.15 9.89
C GLY A 334 28.76 -34.52 9.99
N SER A 335 27.83 -35.40 10.30
CA SER A 335 26.50 -35.03 10.82
C SER A 335 26.65 -34.35 12.18
N SER A 336 26.02 -33.21 12.41
CA SER A 336 25.52 -32.91 13.74
C SER A 336 24.24 -32.10 13.67
N ARG A 337 23.19 -32.76 14.04
CA ARG A 337 21.94 -32.17 14.51
C ARG A 337 22.22 -31.45 15.83
N ASN A 338 21.68 -30.26 16.00
CA ASN A 338 21.42 -29.72 17.32
C ASN A 338 20.01 -29.17 17.40
N PRO A 339 19.38 -29.28 18.57
CA PRO A 339 17.94 -29.29 18.74
C PRO A 339 17.38 -27.88 18.98
N VAL A 340 16.09 -27.75 18.63
CA VAL A 340 15.22 -26.65 18.99
C VAL A 340 15.03 -26.61 20.50
N PRO A 341 15.17 -25.48 21.17
CA PRO A 341 14.58 -25.29 22.48
C PRO A 341 13.14 -24.80 22.33
N SER A 342 12.21 -25.63 22.67
CA SER A 342 10.90 -25.21 23.14
C SER A 342 11.09 -24.46 24.46
N GLY A 343 10.55 -23.26 24.54
CA GLY A 343 10.62 -22.54 25.79
C GLY A 343 9.78 -21.28 25.84
N ALA A 344 8.78 -21.35 26.68
CA ALA A 344 8.10 -20.27 27.37
C ALA A 344 7.01 -19.52 26.60
N ALA A 345 5.80 -19.98 26.80
CA ALA A 345 4.61 -19.15 26.83
C ALA A 345 4.82 -17.98 27.82
N GLY A 346 5.10 -16.81 27.29
CA GLY A 346 4.96 -15.58 28.04
C GLY A 346 3.48 -15.34 28.27
N SER A 347 3.04 -15.30 29.51
CA SER A 347 1.70 -14.86 29.91
C SER A 347 1.53 -13.42 29.49
N SER A 348 0.92 -13.17 28.32
CA SER A 348 0.32 -11.88 28.01
C SER A 348 -0.82 -11.70 28.99
N SER A 349 -0.72 -10.71 29.90
CA SER A 349 -1.85 -10.25 30.70
C SER A 349 -2.97 -9.88 29.69
N ALA A 350 -4.04 -10.66 29.70
CA ALA A 350 -5.18 -10.42 28.85
C ALA A 350 -5.78 -9.05 29.23
N HIS A 351 -5.71 -8.08 28.34
CA HIS A 351 -6.38 -6.80 28.49
C HIS A 351 -7.74 -6.87 27.78
N ALA A 352 -8.83 -6.82 28.55
CA ALA A 352 -10.19 -6.72 28.02
C ALA A 352 -10.61 -5.24 28.06
N ILE A 353 -10.54 -4.56 26.91
CA ILE A 353 -10.74 -3.12 26.79
C ILE A 353 -11.89 -2.83 25.84
N LEU A 354 -12.86 -2.01 26.26
CA LEU A 354 -13.80 -1.33 25.38
C LEU A 354 -13.21 0.01 24.99
N ARG A 355 -13.23 0.33 23.71
CA ARG A 355 -12.76 1.59 23.19
C ARG A 355 -13.89 2.36 22.51
N GLY A 356 -14.04 3.63 22.86
CA GLY A 356 -14.92 4.55 22.16
C GLY A 356 -14.31 4.92 20.79
N MET A 357 -15.05 4.64 19.73
CA MET A 357 -14.60 4.87 18.35
C MET A 357 -15.06 6.21 17.83
N THR A 358 -16.28 6.60 18.18
CA THR A 358 -16.94 7.84 17.71
C THR A 358 -17.69 8.53 18.86
N GLY A 359 -18.18 9.73 18.61
CA GLY A 359 -18.99 10.49 19.56
C GLY A 359 -18.20 11.01 20.76
N SER A 360 -18.90 11.28 21.87
CA SER A 360 -18.36 11.92 23.07
C SER A 360 -17.23 11.14 23.77
N TYR A 361 -17.09 9.87 23.45
CA TYR A 361 -16.08 8.97 24.04
C TYR A 361 -15.04 8.50 23.03
N ALA A 362 -14.96 9.13 21.87
CA ALA A 362 -13.94 8.82 20.86
C ALA A 362 -12.52 8.86 21.46
N GLY A 363 -11.76 7.78 21.25
CA GLY A 363 -10.39 7.63 21.75
C GLY A 363 -10.27 7.22 23.23
N GLN A 364 -11.35 7.19 24.01
CA GLN A 364 -11.30 6.73 25.39
C GLN A 364 -11.35 5.21 25.47
N SER A 365 -10.69 4.65 26.48
CA SER A 365 -10.63 3.22 26.73
C SER A 365 -11.13 2.89 28.13
N PHE A 366 -11.94 1.81 28.23
CA PHE A 366 -12.57 1.36 29.46
C PHE A 366 -12.18 -0.09 29.72
N ASP A 367 -11.65 -0.34 30.92
CA ASP A 367 -11.18 -1.67 31.34
C ASP A 367 -12.37 -2.53 31.80
N LEU A 368 -12.64 -3.60 31.07
CA LEU A 368 -13.72 -4.55 31.35
C LEU A 368 -13.31 -5.67 32.32
N LEU A 369 -12.05 -5.77 32.68
CA LEU A 369 -11.62 -6.71 33.75
C LEU A 369 -12.12 -6.27 35.13
N LYS A 370 -12.44 -4.97 35.29
CA LYS A 370 -13.00 -4.40 36.53
C LYS A 370 -14.46 -4.68 36.74
N GLY A 371 -15.12 -5.33 35.79
CA GLY A 371 -16.53 -5.70 35.86
C GLY A 371 -17.35 -5.24 34.66
N LYS A 372 -18.67 -5.26 34.84
CA LYS A 372 -19.63 -4.84 33.80
C LYS A 372 -19.59 -3.33 33.61
N VAL A 373 -19.65 -2.89 32.38
CA VAL A 373 -19.77 -1.50 31.99
C VAL A 373 -21.17 -1.27 31.43
N THR A 374 -21.93 -0.36 32.05
CA THR A 374 -23.25 0.09 31.56
C THR A 374 -23.10 1.43 30.91
N ILE A 375 -23.71 1.58 29.74
CA ILE A 375 -23.67 2.77 28.89
C ILE A 375 -25.05 3.40 28.79
N GLY A 376 -25.16 4.72 28.94
CA GLY A 376 -26.42 5.44 28.84
C GLY A 376 -26.32 6.88 29.35
N ARG A 377 -27.47 7.54 29.60
CA ARG A 377 -27.52 8.94 30.03
C ARG A 377 -27.72 9.12 31.53
N ASP A 378 -27.99 8.06 32.29
CA ASP A 378 -28.26 8.15 33.72
C ASP A 378 -27.00 7.87 34.54
N PRO A 379 -26.42 8.90 35.19
CA PRO A 379 -25.19 8.72 35.96
C PRO A 379 -25.34 7.86 37.21
N ALA A 380 -26.57 7.59 37.67
CA ALA A 380 -26.84 6.70 38.81
C ALA A 380 -26.63 5.21 38.42
N PHE A 381 -26.76 4.86 37.16
CA PHE A 381 -26.75 3.48 36.69
C PHE A 381 -25.69 3.16 35.62
N CYS A 382 -25.07 4.20 35.04
CA CYS A 382 -24.13 4.04 33.93
C CYS A 382 -22.70 4.36 34.33
N ASN A 383 -21.76 3.57 33.84
CA ASN A 383 -20.32 3.81 33.98
C ASN A 383 -19.80 4.75 32.88
N ILE A 384 -20.43 4.66 31.68
CA ILE A 384 -20.16 5.54 30.55
C ILE A 384 -21.43 6.37 30.38
N VAL A 385 -21.35 7.67 30.71
CA VAL A 385 -22.51 8.55 30.85
C VAL A 385 -22.52 9.61 29.76
N TYR A 386 -23.45 9.51 28.84
CA TYR A 386 -23.70 10.53 27.82
C TYR A 386 -24.49 11.70 28.40
N GLU A 387 -24.38 12.86 27.80
CA GLU A 387 -25.21 14.02 28.19
C GLU A 387 -26.69 13.73 28.02
N LYS A 388 -27.55 14.35 28.87
CA LYS A 388 -29.00 14.16 28.80
C LYS A 388 -29.60 14.54 27.46
N SER A 389 -28.97 15.49 26.76
CA SER A 389 -29.36 15.99 25.44
C SER A 389 -28.93 15.12 24.29
N THR A 390 -28.06 14.09 24.49
CA THR A 390 -27.58 13.26 23.42
C THR A 390 -28.71 12.48 22.75
N PRO A 391 -29.03 12.73 21.46
CA PRO A 391 -30.07 12.02 20.74
C PRO A 391 -29.73 10.52 20.65
N GLY A 392 -30.74 9.68 20.57
CA GLY A 392 -30.59 8.25 20.35
C GLY A 392 -30.15 7.42 21.56
N ILE A 393 -29.55 8.03 22.58
CA ILE A 393 -29.07 7.30 23.76
C ILE A 393 -30.13 7.24 24.84
N SER A 394 -30.49 6.06 25.32
CA SER A 394 -31.43 5.83 26.42
C SER A 394 -30.81 6.07 27.80
N SER A 395 -31.60 6.26 28.87
CA SER A 395 -31.10 6.42 30.24
C SER A 395 -30.18 5.29 30.64
N ARG A 396 -30.56 4.05 30.32
CA ARG A 396 -29.74 2.84 30.36
C ARG A 396 -29.86 2.20 28.99
N HIS A 397 -28.79 2.28 28.20
CA HIS A 397 -28.85 1.86 26.80
C HIS A 397 -28.44 0.41 26.62
N CYS A 398 -27.20 0.10 26.94
CA CYS A 398 -26.68 -1.26 26.87
C CYS A 398 -25.68 -1.57 27.99
N GLN A 399 -25.32 -2.83 28.13
CA GLN A 399 -24.33 -3.31 29.08
C GLN A 399 -23.33 -4.23 28.39
N LEU A 400 -22.05 -4.05 28.68
CA LEU A 400 -20.96 -4.89 28.19
C LEU A 400 -20.20 -5.50 29.36
N SER A 401 -19.82 -6.76 29.26
CA SER A 401 -18.97 -7.47 30.21
C SER A 401 -17.99 -8.39 29.48
N TYR A 402 -16.87 -8.69 30.11
CA TYR A 402 -15.92 -9.68 29.63
C TYR A 402 -16.12 -11.01 30.37
N ASN A 403 -16.14 -12.11 29.63
CA ASN A 403 -16.18 -13.47 30.17
C ASN A 403 -14.78 -14.12 29.99
N PRO A 404 -13.95 -14.16 31.04
CA PRO A 404 -12.60 -14.71 30.93
C PRO A 404 -12.58 -16.23 30.69
N GLY A 405 -13.64 -16.96 31.08
CA GLY A 405 -13.74 -18.41 30.88
C GLY A 405 -13.93 -18.80 29.41
N GLU A 406 -14.54 -17.93 28.63
CA GLU A 406 -14.79 -18.13 27.20
C GLU A 406 -13.95 -17.22 26.30
N GLY A 407 -13.22 -16.27 26.87
CA GLY A 407 -12.40 -15.31 26.13
C GLY A 407 -13.22 -14.35 25.23
N CYS A 408 -14.50 -14.13 25.59
CA CYS A 408 -15.42 -13.32 24.79
C CYS A 408 -16.03 -12.17 25.61
N PHE A 409 -16.59 -11.21 24.92
CA PHE A 409 -17.38 -10.14 25.49
C PHE A 409 -18.87 -10.48 25.36
N VAL A 410 -19.68 -9.98 26.29
CA VAL A 410 -21.12 -10.17 26.27
C VAL A 410 -21.79 -8.80 26.27
N LEU A 411 -22.43 -8.45 25.15
CA LEU A 411 -23.17 -7.22 24.96
C LEU A 411 -24.66 -7.48 25.11
N THR A 412 -25.37 -6.63 25.84
CA THR A 412 -26.82 -6.74 26.05
C THR A 412 -27.45 -5.36 25.91
N ASP A 413 -28.38 -5.22 24.98
CA ASP A 413 -29.27 -4.04 24.90
C ASP A 413 -30.24 -4.07 26.08
N LEU A 414 -30.36 -2.98 26.82
CA LEU A 414 -31.22 -2.89 28.05
C LEU A 414 -32.61 -2.38 27.75
N GLY A 415 -33.15 -2.58 26.56
CA GLY A 415 -34.42 -2.07 26.11
C GLY A 415 -34.29 -0.62 25.65
N SER A 416 -33.22 -0.30 24.95
CA SER A 416 -33.02 1.06 24.44
C SER A 416 -34.05 1.46 23.39
N SER A 417 -34.40 2.76 23.34
CA SER A 417 -35.47 3.26 22.46
C SER A 417 -35.09 3.12 20.96
N TYR A 418 -33.84 3.32 20.62
CA TYR A 418 -33.35 3.26 19.24
C TYR A 418 -32.63 1.96 18.92
N GLY A 419 -32.15 1.24 19.91
CA GLY A 419 -31.50 -0.05 19.77
C GLY A 419 -29.98 0.02 19.84
N THR A 420 -29.37 -1.15 20.05
CA THR A 420 -27.95 -1.38 19.96
C THR A 420 -27.68 -2.26 18.72
N PHE A 421 -26.73 -1.88 17.90
CA PHE A 421 -26.41 -2.56 16.64
C PHE A 421 -24.98 -3.07 16.66
N LEU A 422 -24.75 -4.26 16.10
CA LEU A 422 -23.41 -4.77 15.86
C LEU A 422 -22.77 -4.11 14.64
N GLY A 423 -21.46 -4.20 14.52
CA GLY A 423 -20.70 -3.70 13.37
C GLY A 423 -21.12 -4.26 12.00
N ASN A 424 -21.82 -5.40 11.99
CA ASN A 424 -22.42 -6.00 10.80
C ASN A 424 -23.88 -5.53 10.54
N GLY A 425 -24.36 -4.54 11.27
CA GLY A 425 -25.71 -3.97 11.13
C GLY A 425 -26.83 -4.78 11.81
N LYS A 426 -26.52 -5.89 12.48
CA LYS A 426 -27.51 -6.68 13.22
C LYS A 426 -27.99 -5.90 14.44
N LYS A 427 -29.28 -5.56 14.51
CA LYS A 427 -29.90 -4.99 15.71
C LYS A 427 -30.03 -6.07 16.79
N LEU A 428 -29.63 -5.76 18.01
CA LEU A 428 -29.79 -6.65 19.15
C LEU A 428 -31.25 -6.72 19.62
N ALA A 429 -31.66 -7.93 19.97
CA ALA A 429 -32.95 -8.09 20.66
C ALA A 429 -32.81 -7.55 22.11
N PRO A 430 -33.79 -6.77 22.62
CA PRO A 430 -33.73 -6.21 23.96
C PRO A 430 -33.60 -7.30 25.03
N ASN A 431 -32.65 -7.10 25.95
CA ASN A 431 -32.35 -8.00 27.07
C ASN A 431 -31.86 -9.41 26.68
N VAL A 432 -31.44 -9.59 25.44
CA VAL A 432 -30.83 -10.83 24.96
C VAL A 432 -29.29 -10.63 24.86
N PRO A 433 -28.49 -11.44 25.61
CA PRO A 433 -27.04 -11.36 25.52
C PRO A 433 -26.54 -11.82 24.15
N GLU A 434 -25.61 -11.06 23.57
CA GLU A 434 -24.90 -11.39 22.34
C GLU A 434 -23.40 -11.52 22.63
N LYS A 435 -22.75 -12.54 22.07
CA LYS A 435 -21.30 -12.73 22.22
C LYS A 435 -20.54 -11.96 21.16
N LEU A 436 -19.53 -11.22 21.60
CA LEU A 436 -18.58 -10.49 20.77
C LEU A 436 -17.17 -10.98 21.05
N TYR A 437 -16.30 -10.82 20.08
CA TYR A 437 -14.88 -11.15 20.18
C TYR A 437 -14.01 -9.89 20.01
N ALA A 438 -12.74 -10.01 20.31
CA ALA A 438 -11.81 -8.90 20.12
C ALA A 438 -11.79 -8.46 18.65
N GLY A 439 -12.01 -7.16 18.43
CA GLY A 439 -12.15 -6.58 17.09
C GLY A 439 -13.59 -6.34 16.66
N ASP A 440 -14.58 -6.94 17.33
CA ASP A 440 -15.99 -6.64 17.04
C ASP A 440 -16.36 -5.22 17.50
N THR A 441 -17.25 -4.59 16.76
CA THR A 441 -17.76 -3.25 17.03
C THR A 441 -19.26 -3.25 17.24
N PHE A 442 -19.77 -2.23 17.94
CA PHE A 442 -21.20 -2.00 18.09
C PHE A 442 -21.52 -0.50 18.18
N PHE A 443 -22.76 -0.17 17.88
CA PHE A 443 -23.30 1.19 17.87
C PHE A 443 -24.48 1.31 18.82
N LEU A 444 -24.64 2.47 19.45
CA LEU A 444 -25.68 2.74 20.48
C LEU A 444 -27.00 3.28 19.92
N CYS A 445 -27.04 3.60 18.67
CA CYS A 445 -28.24 4.06 17.92
C CYS A 445 -27.86 4.08 16.44
N ASP A 446 -28.85 4.28 15.56
CA ASP A 446 -28.62 4.49 14.13
C ASP A 446 -27.87 5.79 13.87
#